data_3cedc951c8ee830482a1a27f1deae619
#
_entry.id   3cedc951c8ee830482a1a27f1deae619
#
_cell.length_a   1.000
_cell.length_b   1.000
_cell.length_c   1.000
_cell.angle_alpha   90.00
_cell.angle_beta   90.00
_cell.angle_gamma   90.00
#
_symmetry.space_group_name_H-M   'P 1'
#
loop_
_entity.id
_entity.type
_entity.pdbx_description
1 polymer ?
#
loop_
_entity_poly.entity_id
_entity_poly.type
_entity_poly.pdbx_seq_one_letter_code
_entity_poly.pdbx_strand_id
1 'polypeptide(L)'
;MPFESIVNRKHIGILEDYMKQISKSLNIDLKFVPTSNWHESFEKTVKNECDILTTIAYKTNRENLLNFTKPYVDFPFVIATDITKPFIDDINKLKDVKIALVRGFATSKLIQEKYKNFKFVEYPSLHDCLTAVKNGEVYAAIDSLAVIGFEIQNNFLGELKVSGRIDEQLKLHMATNIENKHLASILDKALDSINDKQKHDFFNKWVYIKYENNLDNELLVRISILLLIIFIVFAIIYR
;
A
#
# COMPACT_ATOMS: atom_id res chain seq x y z
N MET A 1 -11.66 -0.89 -0.11
CA MET A 1 -10.99 -0.52 1.14
C MET A 1 -9.55 -0.99 1.10
N PRO A 2 -8.63 -0.24 1.69
CA PRO A 2 -8.77 0.91 2.57
C PRO A 2 -8.72 2.29 1.87
N PHE A 3 -8.45 2.35 0.56
CA PHE A 3 -8.26 3.64 -0.12
C PHE A 3 -9.51 4.50 -0.04
N GLU A 4 -10.58 4.07 -0.65
CA GLU A 4 -11.86 4.76 -0.60
C GLU A 4 -13.04 3.79 -0.83
N SER A 5 -14.18 4.11 -0.27
CA SER A 5 -15.43 3.38 -0.43
C SER A 5 -16.62 4.26 -0.06
N ILE A 6 -17.80 3.83 -0.46
CA ILE A 6 -19.07 4.44 -0.04
C ILE A 6 -19.77 3.47 0.90
N VAL A 7 -19.95 3.88 2.15
CA VAL A 7 -20.71 3.14 3.15
C VAL A 7 -21.80 4.05 3.72
N ASN A 8 -23.06 3.61 3.67
CA ASN A 8 -24.19 4.40 4.13
C ASN A 8 -24.24 5.83 3.54
N ARG A 9 -23.97 5.96 2.25
CA ARG A 9 -23.88 7.24 1.51
C ARG A 9 -22.78 8.19 2.00
N LYS A 10 -21.82 7.69 2.78
CA LYS A 10 -20.63 8.46 3.21
C LYS A 10 -19.41 7.94 2.49
N HIS A 11 -18.61 8.86 1.99
CA HIS A 11 -17.27 8.56 1.51
C HIS A 11 -16.38 8.25 2.71
N ILE A 12 -15.64 7.16 2.68
CA ILE A 12 -14.74 6.72 3.73
C ILE A 12 -13.45 6.16 3.14
N GLY A 13 -12.38 6.17 3.91
CA GLY A 13 -11.08 5.60 3.52
C GLY A 13 -9.94 6.60 3.73
N ILE A 14 -8.72 6.15 3.46
CA ILE A 14 -7.51 6.97 3.58
C ILE A 14 -7.64 8.25 2.74
N LEU A 15 -8.16 8.14 1.53
CA LEU A 15 -8.25 9.27 0.60
C LEU A 15 -9.30 10.31 1.03
N GLU A 16 -10.34 9.89 1.74
CA GLU A 16 -11.31 10.82 2.33
C GLU A 16 -10.67 11.73 3.37
N ASP A 17 -9.73 11.22 4.17
CA ASP A 17 -9.00 12.03 5.15
C ASP A 17 -8.11 13.08 4.45
N TYR A 18 -7.49 12.74 3.30
CA TYR A 18 -6.79 13.72 2.47
C TYR A 18 -7.74 14.77 1.90
N MET A 19 -8.89 14.37 1.36
CA MET A 19 -9.88 15.30 0.78
C MET A 19 -10.44 16.25 1.84
N LYS A 20 -10.70 15.79 3.06
CA LYS A 20 -11.10 16.65 4.17
C LYS A 20 -10.02 17.70 4.51
N GLN A 21 -8.76 17.30 4.51
CA GLN A 21 -7.67 18.23 4.80
C GLN A 21 -7.51 19.27 3.67
N ILE A 22 -7.64 18.85 2.40
CA ILE A 22 -7.64 19.76 1.24
C ILE A 22 -8.81 20.76 1.34
N SER A 23 -10.02 20.27 1.56
CA SER A 23 -11.23 21.12 1.76
C SER A 23 -10.98 22.18 2.84
N LYS A 24 -10.42 21.78 3.97
CA LYS A 24 -10.09 22.68 5.08
C LYS A 24 -9.01 23.69 4.69
N SER A 25 -7.93 23.27 4.05
CA SER A 25 -6.79 24.14 3.72
C SER A 25 -7.14 25.17 2.66
N LEU A 26 -8.00 24.82 1.73
CA LEU A 26 -8.45 25.69 0.64
C LEU A 26 -9.74 26.48 1.01
N ASN A 27 -10.39 26.15 2.11
CA ASN A 27 -11.69 26.69 2.52
C ASN A 27 -12.76 26.53 1.43
N ILE A 28 -12.86 25.34 0.87
CA ILE A 28 -13.83 24.97 -0.18
C ILE A 28 -14.66 23.76 0.24
N ASP A 29 -15.91 23.70 -0.22
CA ASP A 29 -16.75 22.53 -0.05
C ASP A 29 -16.51 21.54 -1.20
N LEU A 30 -16.14 20.31 -0.87
CA LEU A 30 -15.99 19.22 -1.81
C LEU A 30 -17.26 18.36 -1.82
N LYS A 31 -17.81 18.13 -3.00
CA LYS A 31 -18.96 17.25 -3.20
C LYS A 31 -18.47 15.92 -3.77
N PHE A 32 -18.83 14.86 -3.11
CA PHE A 32 -18.56 13.52 -3.60
C PHE A 32 -19.55 13.11 -4.69
N VAL A 33 -19.05 12.68 -5.84
CA VAL A 33 -19.82 12.15 -6.95
C VAL A 33 -19.79 10.63 -6.91
N PRO A 34 -20.88 9.95 -6.53
CA PRO A 34 -20.89 8.49 -6.48
C PRO A 34 -20.82 7.88 -7.88
N THR A 35 -20.00 6.83 -7.99
CA THR A 35 -19.84 6.04 -9.22
C THR A 35 -19.89 4.56 -8.89
N SER A 36 -20.23 3.72 -9.87
CA SER A 36 -20.34 2.28 -9.69
C SER A 36 -18.98 1.55 -9.73
N ASN A 37 -18.00 2.17 -10.39
CA ASN A 37 -16.66 1.62 -10.54
C ASN A 37 -15.64 2.70 -10.92
N TRP A 38 -14.36 2.35 -10.84
CA TRP A 38 -13.26 3.27 -11.14
C TRP A 38 -13.28 3.79 -12.59
N HIS A 39 -13.72 2.97 -13.55
CA HIS A 39 -13.78 3.38 -14.96
C HIS A 39 -14.80 4.51 -15.17
N GLU A 40 -15.95 4.43 -14.52
CA GLU A 40 -16.96 5.49 -14.56
C GLU A 40 -16.42 6.80 -13.94
N SER A 41 -15.66 6.71 -12.82
CA SER A 41 -15.02 7.88 -12.21
C SER A 41 -14.03 8.54 -13.19
N PHE A 42 -13.22 7.74 -13.86
CA PHE A 42 -12.27 8.19 -14.87
C PHE A 42 -13.00 8.91 -16.05
N GLU A 43 -14.02 8.28 -16.61
CA GLU A 43 -14.81 8.83 -17.73
C GLU A 43 -15.47 10.17 -17.37
N LYS A 44 -16.06 10.26 -16.16
CA LYS A 44 -16.66 11.51 -15.67
C LYS A 44 -15.64 12.64 -15.56
N THR A 45 -14.43 12.34 -15.10
CA THR A 45 -13.36 13.34 -15.00
C THR A 45 -12.87 13.76 -16.39
N VAL A 46 -12.70 12.83 -17.32
CA VAL A 46 -12.33 13.15 -18.72
C VAL A 46 -13.40 14.00 -19.40
N LYS A 47 -14.70 13.78 -19.13
CA LYS A 47 -15.82 14.55 -19.67
C LYS A 47 -16.10 15.86 -18.93
N ASN A 48 -15.29 16.21 -17.93
CA ASN A 48 -15.48 17.38 -17.07
C ASN A 48 -16.82 17.38 -16.30
N GLU A 49 -17.38 16.19 -16.04
CA GLU A 49 -18.55 15.97 -15.16
C GLU A 49 -18.15 15.83 -13.69
N CYS A 50 -16.86 15.65 -13.43
CA CYS A 50 -16.23 15.63 -12.13
C CYS A 50 -14.89 16.36 -12.20
N ASP A 51 -14.62 17.27 -11.27
CA ASP A 51 -13.43 18.12 -11.29
C ASP A 51 -12.16 17.38 -10.88
N ILE A 52 -12.27 16.42 -9.96
CA ILE A 52 -11.14 15.75 -9.32
C ILE A 52 -11.35 14.24 -9.31
N LEU A 53 -10.42 13.50 -9.89
CA LEU A 53 -10.26 12.07 -9.67
C LEU A 53 -9.26 11.89 -8.53
N THR A 54 -9.74 11.38 -7.39
CA THR A 54 -8.98 11.29 -6.15
C THR A 54 -7.80 10.33 -6.23
N THR A 55 -7.91 9.26 -7.02
CA THR A 55 -6.88 8.23 -7.08
C THR A 55 -6.67 7.67 -8.48
N ILE A 56 -5.45 7.82 -8.97
CA ILE A 56 -5.04 7.28 -10.26
C ILE A 56 -3.53 6.99 -10.25
N ALA A 57 -3.14 5.82 -10.77
CA ALA A 57 -1.75 5.56 -11.11
C ALA A 57 -1.39 6.31 -12.40
N TYR A 58 -0.26 7.00 -12.39
CA TYR A 58 0.26 7.69 -13.57
C TYR A 58 0.53 6.70 -14.70
N LYS A 59 0.10 7.07 -15.90
CA LYS A 59 0.42 6.39 -17.16
C LYS A 59 0.54 7.42 -18.27
N THR A 60 1.57 7.32 -19.09
CA THR A 60 1.85 8.25 -20.20
C THR A 60 0.70 8.36 -21.20
N ASN A 61 -0.03 7.28 -21.46
CA ASN A 61 -1.17 7.29 -22.39
C ASN A 61 -2.40 8.06 -21.85
N ARG A 62 -2.35 8.61 -20.64
CA ARG A 62 -3.42 9.41 -20.03
C ARG A 62 -3.10 10.90 -19.96
N GLU A 63 -1.86 11.31 -20.27
CA GLU A 63 -1.42 12.71 -20.21
C GLU A 63 -2.16 13.63 -21.20
N ASN A 64 -2.69 13.07 -22.27
CA ASN A 64 -3.49 13.82 -23.24
C ASN A 64 -4.95 14.04 -22.80
N LEU A 65 -5.37 13.43 -21.70
CA LEU A 65 -6.74 13.46 -21.19
C LEU A 65 -6.84 14.16 -19.84
N LEU A 66 -5.78 14.08 -19.03
CA LEU A 66 -5.78 14.51 -17.63
C LEU A 66 -4.49 15.23 -17.27
N ASN A 67 -4.59 16.20 -16.36
CA ASN A 67 -3.46 16.74 -15.61
C ASN A 67 -3.31 15.96 -14.31
N PHE A 68 -2.09 15.57 -13.98
CA PHE A 68 -1.77 14.83 -12.75
C PHE A 68 -1.11 15.74 -11.73
N THR A 69 -1.43 15.56 -10.45
CA THR A 69 -0.63 16.08 -9.35
C THR A 69 0.67 15.30 -9.23
N LYS A 70 1.59 15.77 -8.40
CA LYS A 70 2.66 14.92 -7.87
C LYS A 70 2.05 13.71 -7.14
N PRO A 71 2.80 12.60 -6.99
CA PRO A 71 2.33 11.48 -6.16
C PRO A 71 2.18 11.98 -4.71
N TYR A 72 1.02 11.79 -4.11
CA TYR A 72 0.74 12.24 -2.75
C TYR A 72 0.66 11.10 -1.75
N VAL A 73 0.47 9.87 -2.25
CA VAL A 73 0.49 8.64 -1.48
C VAL A 73 1.36 7.64 -2.23
N ASP A 74 2.29 7.01 -1.50
CA ASP A 74 3.06 5.88 -1.98
C ASP A 74 3.01 4.75 -0.96
N PHE A 75 2.69 3.57 -1.44
CA PHE A 75 2.65 2.35 -0.63
C PHE A 75 3.60 1.32 -1.19
N PRO A 76 4.51 0.78 -0.35
CA PRO A 76 5.36 -0.32 -0.79
C PRO A 76 4.49 -1.53 -1.13
N PHE A 77 4.92 -2.31 -2.12
CA PHE A 77 4.40 -3.64 -2.30
C PHE A 77 4.99 -4.58 -1.27
N VAL A 78 4.14 -5.44 -0.74
CA VAL A 78 4.52 -6.40 0.30
C VAL A 78 4.11 -7.80 -0.07
N ILE A 79 4.77 -8.76 0.55
CA ILE A 79 4.55 -10.19 0.41
C ILE A 79 3.77 -10.66 1.64
N ALA A 80 2.56 -11.17 1.43
CA ALA A 80 1.77 -11.82 2.47
C ALA A 80 1.95 -13.34 2.39
N THR A 81 2.15 -13.97 3.54
CA THR A 81 2.26 -15.44 3.67
C THR A 81 1.50 -15.94 4.86
N ASP A 82 1.38 -17.26 4.99
CA ASP A 82 0.99 -17.90 6.22
C ASP A 82 1.92 -17.48 7.37
N ILE A 83 1.35 -17.36 8.58
CA ILE A 83 2.07 -16.84 9.77
C ILE A 83 3.30 -17.68 10.14
N THR A 84 3.33 -18.97 9.80
CA THR A 84 4.42 -19.90 10.09
C THR A 84 5.63 -19.76 9.16
N LYS A 85 5.45 -19.07 8.00
CA LYS A 85 6.52 -18.93 7.02
C LYS A 85 7.58 -17.93 7.51
N PRO A 86 8.87 -18.13 7.12
CA PRO A 86 9.94 -17.19 7.49
C PRO A 86 9.76 -15.83 6.80
N PHE A 87 10.48 -14.84 7.32
CA PHE A 87 10.60 -13.53 6.67
C PHE A 87 11.32 -13.65 5.31
N ILE A 88 10.88 -12.90 4.33
CA ILE A 88 11.39 -12.90 2.96
C ILE A 88 12.09 -11.57 2.70
N ASP A 89 13.39 -11.57 2.81
CA ASP A 89 14.28 -10.42 2.59
C ASP A 89 14.59 -10.16 1.11
N ASP A 90 14.46 -11.21 0.26
CA ASP A 90 14.69 -11.16 -1.19
C ASP A 90 13.55 -11.89 -1.92
N ILE A 91 12.88 -11.17 -2.82
CA ILE A 91 11.80 -11.73 -3.65
C ILE A 91 12.26 -12.92 -4.50
N ASN A 92 13.55 -13.01 -4.85
CA ASN A 92 14.10 -14.12 -5.63
C ASN A 92 13.91 -15.48 -4.96
N LYS A 93 13.73 -15.52 -3.63
CA LYS A 93 13.38 -16.74 -2.88
C LYS A 93 12.02 -17.33 -3.27
N LEU A 94 11.19 -16.53 -3.96
CA LEU A 94 9.85 -16.94 -4.40
C LEU A 94 9.79 -17.42 -5.86
N LYS A 95 10.91 -17.52 -6.59
CA LYS A 95 10.92 -17.90 -8.02
C LYS A 95 10.26 -19.24 -8.30
N ASP A 96 10.44 -20.20 -7.40
CA ASP A 96 10.00 -21.58 -7.63
C ASP A 96 8.63 -21.91 -7.04
N VAL A 97 8.05 -20.97 -6.30
CA VAL A 97 6.74 -21.15 -5.66
C VAL A 97 5.65 -20.37 -6.39
N LYS A 98 4.39 -20.75 -6.17
CA LYS A 98 3.22 -20.02 -6.71
C LYS A 98 2.94 -18.78 -5.89
N ILE A 99 2.68 -17.67 -6.58
CA ILE A 99 2.35 -16.36 -5.98
C ILE A 99 1.00 -15.89 -6.51
N ALA A 100 0.08 -15.57 -5.61
CA ALA A 100 -1.23 -15.04 -5.95
C ALA A 100 -1.17 -13.55 -6.31
N LEU A 101 -1.88 -13.17 -7.36
CA LEU A 101 -2.13 -11.80 -7.78
C LEU A 101 -3.61 -11.59 -8.11
N VAL A 102 -4.11 -10.36 -7.96
CA VAL A 102 -5.50 -10.04 -8.33
C VAL A 102 -5.61 -9.83 -9.83
N ARG A 103 -6.52 -10.55 -10.47
CA ARG A 103 -6.74 -10.50 -11.92
C ARG A 103 -7.11 -9.10 -12.39
N GLY A 104 -6.46 -8.62 -13.45
CA GLY A 104 -6.79 -7.37 -14.12
C GLY A 104 -6.37 -6.10 -13.38
N PHE A 105 -5.76 -6.19 -12.19
CA PHE A 105 -5.29 -5.01 -11.47
C PHE A 105 -4.01 -4.45 -12.10
N ALA A 106 -3.90 -3.11 -12.08
CA ALA A 106 -2.70 -2.44 -12.59
C ALA A 106 -1.43 -2.82 -11.81
N THR A 107 -1.58 -3.06 -10.50
CA THR A 107 -0.53 -3.53 -9.60
C THR A 107 -0.04 -4.91 -10.00
N SER A 108 -0.95 -5.85 -10.25
CA SER A 108 -0.63 -7.21 -10.68
C SER A 108 0.11 -7.22 -12.02
N LYS A 109 -0.34 -6.38 -12.96
CA LYS A 109 0.31 -6.25 -14.27
C LYS A 109 1.74 -5.72 -14.16
N LEU A 110 1.97 -4.72 -13.29
CA LEU A 110 3.30 -4.17 -13.04
C LEU A 110 4.24 -5.24 -12.47
N ILE A 111 3.77 -6.05 -11.50
CA ILE A 111 4.54 -7.13 -10.89
C ILE A 111 4.87 -8.21 -11.94
N GLN A 112 3.89 -8.63 -12.74
CA GLN A 112 4.10 -9.63 -13.80
C GLN A 112 5.09 -9.16 -14.88
N GLU A 113 5.02 -7.89 -15.28
CA GLU A 113 5.93 -7.30 -16.27
C GLU A 113 7.39 -7.26 -15.77
N LYS A 114 7.57 -6.97 -14.46
CA LYS A 114 8.90 -6.87 -13.85
C LYS A 114 9.49 -8.23 -13.50
N TYR A 115 8.69 -9.15 -13.00
CA TYR A 115 9.13 -10.46 -12.49
C TYR A 115 8.68 -11.62 -13.42
N LYS A 116 9.04 -11.56 -14.69
CA LYS A 116 8.57 -12.48 -15.76
C LYS A 116 8.85 -13.96 -15.50
N ASN A 117 9.87 -14.28 -14.70
CA ASN A 117 10.31 -15.65 -14.44
C ASN A 117 9.66 -16.26 -13.18
N PHE A 118 8.64 -15.61 -12.61
CA PHE A 118 7.94 -16.08 -11.43
C PHE A 118 6.64 -16.80 -11.80
N LYS A 119 6.17 -17.68 -10.93
CA LYS A 119 4.94 -18.48 -11.14
C LYS A 119 3.73 -17.74 -10.53
N PHE A 120 3.10 -16.90 -11.30
CA PHE A 120 1.90 -16.17 -10.84
C PHE A 120 0.63 -16.97 -11.10
N VAL A 121 -0.32 -16.88 -10.13
CA VAL A 121 -1.69 -17.41 -10.23
C VAL A 121 -2.64 -16.26 -9.96
N GLU A 122 -3.58 -16.04 -10.88
CA GLU A 122 -4.53 -14.92 -10.77
C GLU A 122 -5.84 -15.35 -10.14
N TYR A 123 -6.30 -14.57 -9.16
CA TYR A 123 -7.57 -14.73 -8.46
C TYR A 123 -8.50 -13.54 -8.70
N PRO A 124 -9.83 -13.71 -8.53
CA PRO A 124 -10.80 -12.62 -8.78
C PRO A 124 -10.65 -11.43 -7.83
N SER A 125 -10.26 -11.66 -6.57
CA SER A 125 -10.11 -10.63 -5.55
C SER A 125 -8.88 -10.84 -4.67
N LEU A 126 -8.50 -9.82 -3.90
CA LEU A 126 -7.43 -9.96 -2.89
C LEU A 126 -7.84 -10.93 -1.77
N HIS A 127 -9.12 -10.94 -1.40
CA HIS A 127 -9.64 -11.91 -0.44
C HIS A 127 -9.39 -13.35 -0.89
N ASP A 128 -9.67 -13.65 -2.16
CA ASP A 128 -9.42 -14.98 -2.74
C ASP A 128 -7.92 -15.30 -2.80
N CYS A 129 -7.06 -14.31 -3.13
CA CYS A 129 -5.60 -14.47 -3.08
C CYS A 129 -5.13 -14.90 -1.68
N LEU A 130 -5.59 -14.19 -0.65
CA LEU A 130 -5.18 -14.44 0.74
C LEU A 130 -5.81 -15.73 1.28
N THR A 131 -7.01 -16.08 0.86
CA THR A 131 -7.64 -17.38 1.16
C THR A 131 -6.81 -18.53 0.57
N ALA A 132 -6.34 -18.39 -0.66
CA ALA A 132 -5.48 -19.40 -1.28
C ALA A 132 -4.12 -19.53 -0.58
N VAL A 133 -3.56 -18.43 -0.04
CA VAL A 133 -2.36 -18.48 0.82
C VAL A 133 -2.63 -19.23 2.11
N LYS A 134 -3.73 -18.90 2.80
CA LYS A 134 -4.17 -19.58 4.03
C LYS A 134 -4.36 -21.07 3.83
N ASN A 135 -4.96 -21.47 2.71
CA ASN A 135 -5.21 -22.86 2.38
C ASN A 135 -3.95 -23.62 1.88
N GLY A 136 -2.82 -22.91 1.67
CA GLY A 136 -1.59 -23.51 1.15
C GLY A 136 -1.62 -23.84 -0.34
N GLU A 137 -2.59 -23.34 -1.10
CA GLU A 137 -2.71 -23.51 -2.56
C GLU A 137 -1.62 -22.75 -3.30
N VAL A 138 -1.22 -21.59 -2.75
CA VAL A 138 -0.10 -20.75 -3.15
C VAL A 138 0.75 -20.38 -1.95
N TYR A 139 2.01 -20.06 -2.18
CA TYR A 139 2.95 -19.75 -1.09
C TYR A 139 2.76 -18.34 -0.54
N ALA A 140 2.47 -17.37 -1.40
CA ALA A 140 2.40 -15.96 -1.06
C ALA A 140 1.38 -15.22 -1.93
N ALA A 141 0.98 -14.04 -1.48
CA ALA A 141 0.30 -13.03 -2.29
C ALA A 141 1.09 -11.71 -2.27
N ILE A 142 1.05 -10.95 -3.36
CA ILE A 142 1.73 -9.65 -3.46
C ILE A 142 0.70 -8.58 -3.84
N ASP A 143 0.65 -7.51 -3.05
CA ASP A 143 -0.06 -6.27 -3.37
C ASP A 143 0.50 -5.14 -2.47
N SER A 144 -0.09 -3.94 -2.54
CA SER A 144 0.33 -2.81 -1.70
C SER A 144 0.07 -3.07 -0.22
N LEU A 145 0.95 -2.53 0.62
CA LEU A 145 0.87 -2.66 2.08
C LEU A 145 -0.50 -2.24 2.63
N ALA A 146 -1.10 -1.20 2.05
CA ALA A 146 -2.39 -0.70 2.52
C ALA A 146 -3.51 -1.74 2.35
N VAL A 147 -3.64 -2.37 1.18
CA VAL A 147 -4.74 -3.32 0.94
C VAL A 147 -4.48 -4.67 1.60
N ILE A 148 -3.24 -5.18 1.58
CA ILE A 148 -2.88 -6.42 2.29
C ILE A 148 -3.06 -6.26 3.80
N GLY A 149 -2.54 -5.16 4.37
CA GLY A 149 -2.65 -4.92 5.81
C GLY A 149 -4.10 -4.79 6.27
N PHE A 150 -4.91 -4.05 5.52
CA PHE A 150 -6.35 -3.93 5.80
C PHE A 150 -7.06 -5.28 5.73
N GLU A 151 -6.80 -6.07 4.71
CA GLU A 151 -7.45 -7.37 4.51
C GLU A 151 -7.03 -8.38 5.58
N ILE A 152 -5.73 -8.44 5.93
CA ILE A 152 -5.25 -9.31 7.01
C ILE A 152 -5.88 -8.91 8.34
N GLN A 153 -5.91 -7.63 8.66
CA GLN A 153 -6.46 -7.13 9.92
C GLN A 153 -7.95 -7.48 10.11
N ASN A 154 -8.73 -7.45 9.03
CA ASN A 154 -10.18 -7.64 9.11
C ASN A 154 -10.61 -9.11 8.94
N ASN A 155 -9.85 -9.93 8.20
CA ASN A 155 -10.32 -11.25 7.78
C ASN A 155 -9.34 -12.40 8.06
N PHE A 156 -8.03 -12.11 8.30
CA PHE A 156 -6.99 -13.15 8.42
C PHE A 156 -6.06 -12.92 9.61
N LEU A 157 -6.54 -12.20 10.64
CA LEU A 157 -5.73 -11.91 11.83
C LEU A 157 -5.33 -13.20 12.54
N GLY A 158 -4.02 -13.35 12.78
CA GLY A 158 -3.46 -14.55 13.41
C GLY A 158 -3.24 -15.74 12.46
N GLU A 159 -3.62 -15.63 11.20
CA GLU A 159 -3.46 -16.69 10.19
C GLU A 159 -2.41 -16.32 9.14
N LEU A 160 -2.41 -15.05 8.70
CA LEU A 160 -1.49 -14.51 7.72
C LEU A 160 -0.69 -13.35 8.30
N LYS A 161 0.47 -13.10 7.69
CA LYS A 161 1.33 -11.96 8.02
C LYS A 161 1.97 -11.32 6.80
N VAL A 162 2.42 -10.08 6.95
CA VAL A 162 3.35 -9.45 6.01
C VAL A 162 4.75 -10.01 6.29
N SER A 163 5.28 -10.77 5.35
CA SER A 163 6.55 -11.51 5.49
C SER A 163 7.70 -10.90 4.70
N GLY A 164 7.47 -9.84 3.94
CA GLY A 164 8.53 -9.20 3.17
C GLY A 164 8.02 -7.97 2.43
N ARG A 165 8.97 -7.24 1.88
CA ARG A 165 8.74 -6.05 1.06
C ARG A 165 9.51 -6.21 -0.25
N ILE A 166 8.99 -5.65 -1.33
CA ILE A 166 9.69 -5.53 -2.60
C ILE A 166 9.98 -4.06 -2.91
N ASP A 167 10.88 -3.80 -3.85
CA ASP A 167 11.34 -2.43 -4.15
C ASP A 167 10.30 -1.56 -4.85
N GLU A 168 9.24 -2.18 -5.39
CA GLU A 168 8.16 -1.48 -6.06
C GLU A 168 7.25 -0.77 -5.07
N GLN A 169 6.68 0.34 -5.54
CA GLN A 169 5.71 1.16 -4.80
C GLN A 169 4.50 1.48 -5.67
N LEU A 170 3.33 1.45 -5.06
CA LEU A 170 2.12 1.99 -5.65
C LEU A 170 2.08 3.49 -5.40
N LYS A 171 2.37 4.29 -6.43
CA LYS A 171 2.28 5.76 -6.38
C LYS A 171 0.92 6.21 -6.90
N LEU A 172 0.18 6.92 -6.06
CA LEU A 172 -1.14 7.45 -6.39
C LEU A 172 -1.10 8.96 -6.53
N HIS A 173 -1.78 9.44 -7.55
CA HIS A 173 -1.92 10.85 -7.91
C HIS A 173 -3.39 11.23 -7.84
N MET A 174 -3.69 12.50 -7.64
CA MET A 174 -4.96 13.08 -8.05
C MET A 174 -4.85 13.49 -9.52
N ALA A 175 -5.99 13.54 -10.19
CA ALA A 175 -6.03 14.05 -11.56
C ALA A 175 -7.24 14.96 -11.76
N THR A 176 -7.09 15.89 -12.69
CA THR A 176 -8.13 16.80 -13.15
C THR A 176 -8.28 16.68 -14.67
N ASN A 177 -9.39 17.15 -15.22
CA ASN A 177 -9.54 17.25 -16.67
C ASN A 177 -8.36 18.04 -17.27
N ILE A 178 -7.95 17.71 -18.49
CA ILE A 178 -6.82 18.36 -19.18
C ILE A 178 -6.97 19.88 -19.30
N GLU A 179 -8.20 20.38 -19.40
CA GLU A 179 -8.50 21.81 -19.49
C GLU A 179 -8.29 22.53 -18.13
N ASN A 180 -8.31 21.79 -17.00
CA ASN A 180 -8.25 22.32 -15.63
C ASN A 180 -6.84 22.26 -15.03
N LYS A 181 -5.80 22.69 -15.79
CA LYS A 181 -4.41 22.65 -15.34
C LYS A 181 -4.15 23.42 -14.04
N HIS A 182 -4.81 24.54 -13.83
CA HIS A 182 -4.67 25.35 -12.62
C HIS A 182 -5.16 24.61 -11.38
N LEU A 183 -6.23 23.82 -11.49
CA LEU A 183 -6.76 23.02 -10.39
C LEU A 183 -5.76 21.98 -9.94
N ALA A 184 -5.10 21.26 -10.86
CA ALA A 184 -4.04 20.31 -10.50
C ALA A 184 -2.89 20.97 -9.71
N SER A 185 -2.47 22.20 -10.11
CA SER A 185 -1.45 22.96 -9.38
C SER A 185 -1.91 23.43 -7.99
N ILE A 186 -3.19 23.78 -7.84
CA ILE A 186 -3.76 24.15 -6.53
C ILE A 186 -3.79 22.94 -5.62
N LEU A 187 -4.21 21.77 -6.13
CA LEU A 187 -4.22 20.51 -5.40
C LEU A 187 -2.81 20.11 -4.97
N ASP A 188 -1.79 20.27 -5.82
CA ASP A 188 -0.39 20.03 -5.45
C ASP A 188 0.02 20.85 -4.22
N LYS A 189 -0.27 22.15 -4.22
CA LYS A 189 0.06 23.04 -3.09
C LYS A 189 -0.70 22.65 -1.81
N ALA A 190 -1.96 22.25 -1.95
CA ALA A 190 -2.76 21.77 -0.81
C ALA A 190 -2.21 20.45 -0.25
N LEU A 191 -1.79 19.52 -1.12
CA LEU A 191 -1.16 18.26 -0.74
C LEU A 191 0.20 18.47 -0.08
N ASP A 192 1.03 19.40 -0.59
CA ASP A 192 2.33 19.76 -0.01
C ASP A 192 2.18 20.37 1.41
N SER A 193 1.00 20.91 1.75
CA SER A 193 0.72 21.42 3.10
C SER A 193 0.43 20.31 4.14
N ILE A 194 0.18 19.09 3.72
CA ILE A 194 -0.07 17.94 4.60
C ILE A 194 1.27 17.39 5.06
N ASN A 195 1.58 17.53 6.33
CA ASN A 195 2.84 17.06 6.89
C ASN A 195 2.89 15.53 7.07
N ASP A 196 4.08 14.99 7.26
CA ASP A 196 4.30 13.54 7.34
C ASP A 196 3.58 12.89 8.52
N LYS A 197 3.43 13.60 9.64
CA LYS A 197 2.65 13.12 10.79
C LYS A 197 1.18 12.92 10.41
N GLN A 198 0.58 13.90 9.73
CA GLN A 198 -0.80 13.78 9.25
C GLN A 198 -0.98 12.63 8.28
N LYS A 199 -0.05 12.46 7.32
CA LYS A 199 -0.06 11.33 6.37
C LYS A 199 -0.01 9.99 7.11
N HIS A 200 0.84 9.91 8.11
CA HIS A 200 0.98 8.71 8.94
C HIS A 200 -0.30 8.44 9.75
N ASP A 201 -0.90 9.48 10.34
CA ASP A 201 -2.15 9.37 11.09
C ASP A 201 -3.31 8.91 10.18
N PHE A 202 -3.40 9.43 8.94
CA PHE A 202 -4.40 9.00 7.95
C PHE A 202 -4.23 7.53 7.59
N PHE A 203 -3.00 7.07 7.40
CA PHE A 203 -2.72 5.67 7.12
C PHE A 203 -3.07 4.77 8.32
N ASN A 204 -2.57 5.09 9.51
CA ASN A 204 -2.74 4.26 10.70
C ASN A 204 -4.19 4.12 11.16
N LYS A 205 -5.04 5.10 10.84
CA LYS A 205 -6.48 5.04 11.12
C LYS A 205 -7.15 3.86 10.41
N TRP A 206 -6.62 3.46 9.23
CA TRP A 206 -7.21 2.46 8.37
C TRP A 206 -6.43 1.15 8.32
N VAL A 207 -5.12 1.21 8.57
CA VAL A 207 -4.20 0.07 8.42
C VAL A 207 -3.29 0.02 9.65
N TYR A 208 -3.66 -0.79 10.62
CA TYR A 208 -2.81 -1.06 11.77
C TYR A 208 -1.91 -2.27 11.46
N ILE A 209 -0.67 -2.02 11.09
CA ILE A 209 0.30 -3.08 10.83
C ILE A 209 1.27 -3.15 12.00
N LYS A 210 1.22 -4.25 12.72
CA LYS A 210 2.29 -4.61 13.64
C LYS A 210 3.46 -5.13 12.79
N TYR A 211 4.44 -4.26 12.53
CA TYR A 211 5.72 -4.73 12.01
C TYR A 211 6.36 -5.60 13.08
N GLU A 212 6.57 -6.87 12.79
CA GLU A 212 7.60 -7.61 13.49
C GLU A 212 8.94 -6.99 13.03
N ASN A 213 9.45 -6.03 13.79
CA ASN A 213 10.86 -5.71 13.69
C ASN A 213 11.58 -7.02 14.03
N ASN A 214 12.18 -7.66 13.04
CA ASN A 214 13.26 -8.58 13.30
C ASN A 214 14.37 -7.72 13.94
N LEU A 215 14.27 -7.55 15.26
CA LEU A 215 15.46 -7.34 16.05
C LEU A 215 16.35 -8.50 15.66
N ASP A 216 17.47 -8.17 15.05
CA ASP A 216 18.44 -9.15 14.60
C ASP A 216 18.84 -9.98 15.82
N ASN A 217 18.11 -11.11 16.02
CA ASN A 217 18.33 -11.98 17.17
C ASN A 217 19.78 -12.43 17.20
N GLU A 218 20.44 -12.50 16.04
CA GLU A 218 21.86 -12.81 15.93
C GLU A 218 22.72 -11.68 16.50
N LEU A 219 22.34 -10.43 16.28
CA LEU A 219 23.01 -9.25 16.85
C LEU A 219 22.82 -9.18 18.37
N LEU A 220 21.62 -9.47 18.86
CA LEU A 220 21.34 -9.54 20.31
C LEU A 220 22.13 -10.69 20.98
N VAL A 221 22.21 -11.85 20.35
CA VAL A 221 23.02 -12.97 20.84
C VAL A 221 24.50 -12.61 20.84
N ARG A 222 25.04 -12.00 19.79
CA ARG A 222 26.45 -11.55 19.73
C ARG A 222 26.77 -10.53 20.82
N ILE A 223 25.89 -9.54 21.05
CA ILE A 223 26.06 -8.57 22.14
C ILE A 223 26.01 -9.24 23.50
N SER A 224 25.11 -10.19 23.73
CA SER A 224 24.98 -10.92 24.96
C SER A 224 26.25 -11.74 25.28
N ILE A 225 26.81 -12.40 24.26
CA ILE A 225 28.07 -13.17 24.40
C ILE A 225 29.23 -12.22 24.73
N LEU A 226 29.32 -11.07 24.08
CA LEU A 226 30.37 -10.07 24.31
C LEU A 226 30.31 -9.54 25.75
N LEU A 227 29.13 -9.21 26.24
CA LEU A 227 28.93 -8.77 27.63
C LEU A 227 29.29 -9.87 28.65
N LEU A 228 28.97 -11.14 28.36
CA LEU A 228 29.35 -12.27 29.21
C LEU A 228 30.87 -12.44 29.29
N ILE A 229 31.59 -12.32 28.17
CA ILE A 229 33.05 -12.38 28.12
C ILE A 229 33.66 -11.24 28.95
N ILE A 230 33.17 -10.01 28.78
CA ILE A 230 33.63 -8.85 29.56
C ILE A 230 33.42 -9.09 31.07
N PHE A 231 32.28 -9.62 31.46
CA PHE A 231 31.95 -9.93 32.84
C PHE A 231 32.91 -10.99 33.43
N ILE A 232 33.22 -12.06 32.68
CA ILE A 232 34.14 -13.11 33.09
C ILE A 232 35.56 -12.54 33.28
N VAL A 233 36.04 -11.73 32.32
CA VAL A 233 37.37 -11.09 32.40
C VAL A 233 37.45 -10.18 33.65
N PHE A 234 36.39 -9.39 33.87
CA PHE A 234 36.31 -8.54 35.06
C PHE A 234 36.34 -9.34 36.37
N ALA A 235 35.58 -10.42 36.43
CA ALA A 235 35.57 -11.31 37.61
C ALA A 235 36.92 -11.99 37.87
N ILE A 236 37.72 -12.32 36.83
CA ILE A 236 39.08 -12.87 36.95
C ILE A 236 40.06 -11.82 37.48
N ILE A 237 39.96 -10.56 37.00
CA ILE A 237 40.86 -9.48 37.40
C ILE A 237 40.63 -9.05 38.85
N TYR A 238 39.39 -9.11 39.34
CA TYR A 238 39.04 -8.69 40.70
C TYR A 238 39.01 -9.81 41.72
N ARG A 239 39.40 -11.02 41.34
CA ARG A 239 39.62 -12.17 42.26
C ARG A 239 41.10 -12.30 42.67
#